data_bd973d2cb8b3be055a120cce41058941
#
_entry.id   bd973d2cb8b3be055a120cce41058941
#
_cell.length_a   1.000
_cell.length_b   1.000
_cell.length_c   1.000
_cell.angle_alpha   90.00
_cell.angle_beta   90.00
_cell.angle_gamma   90.00
#
_symmetry.space_group_name_H-M   'P 1'
#
loop_
_entity.id
_entity.type
_entity.pdbx_description
1 polymer ?
#
loop_
_entity_poly.entity_id
_entity_poly.type
_entity_poly.pdbx_seq_one_letter_code
_entity_poly.pdbx_strand_id
1 'polypeptide(L)'
;MRLVTLAILAVSLAACSNTADDGVVDVAFISEAAEIETDGVRLDYAGQHVRAALSTGLVRTDARGQVVPGVAERWIVTDDGASYIFRINEFDLPDGTRLTAQEVRSALQRRLRQLRGTSLGLDLAKIRDIRAMTGRVVEIRLVSPMPDFLQLLAQPEMGIDLDRQSAGLMTSADGD
;
A
#
# COMPACT_ATOMS: atom_id res chain seq x y z
N MET A 1 -43.22 35.72 -29.37
CA MET A 1 -42.73 35.68 -27.97
C MET A 1 -42.74 34.26 -27.35
N ARG A 2 -43.79 33.43 -27.48
CA ARG A 2 -43.82 32.07 -26.88
C ARG A 2 -42.82 31.09 -27.45
N LEU A 3 -42.49 31.15 -28.73
CA LEU A 3 -41.50 30.27 -29.41
C LEU A 3 -40.05 30.56 -29.02
N VAL A 4 -39.70 31.79 -28.77
CA VAL A 4 -38.35 32.21 -28.36
C VAL A 4 -38.04 31.79 -26.91
N THR A 5 -39.07 31.85 -26.03
CA THR A 5 -38.95 31.42 -24.62
C THR A 5 -38.75 29.88 -24.53
N LEU A 6 -39.35 29.11 -25.43
CA LEU A 6 -39.19 27.64 -25.45
C LEU A 6 -37.79 27.22 -25.95
N ALA A 7 -37.21 27.98 -26.89
CA ALA A 7 -35.87 27.71 -27.40
C ALA A 7 -34.78 28.00 -26.36
N ILE A 8 -34.97 29.00 -25.50
CA ILE A 8 -34.00 29.34 -24.44
C ILE A 8 -34.03 28.29 -23.30
N LEU A 9 -35.20 27.70 -23.03
CA LEU A 9 -35.32 26.67 -22.02
C LEU A 9 -34.70 25.33 -22.46
N ALA A 10 -34.64 25.05 -23.76
CA ALA A 10 -34.02 23.80 -24.30
C ALA A 10 -32.50 23.84 -24.28
N VAL A 11 -31.87 25.02 -24.31
CA VAL A 11 -30.40 25.16 -24.29
C VAL A 11 -29.83 24.98 -22.89
N SER A 12 -30.61 25.25 -21.84
CA SER A 12 -30.16 25.11 -20.44
C SER A 12 -30.11 23.65 -19.92
N LEU A 13 -30.63 22.66 -20.65
CA LEU A 13 -30.53 21.26 -20.29
C LEU A 13 -29.30 20.53 -20.87
N ALA A 14 -28.55 21.18 -21.74
CA ALA A 14 -27.36 20.57 -22.36
C ALA A 14 -26.07 20.74 -21.54
N ALA A 15 -26.15 21.33 -20.34
CA ALA A 15 -24.97 21.61 -19.49
C ALA A 15 -24.60 20.45 -18.54
N CYS A 16 -25.24 19.30 -18.63
CA CYS A 16 -24.69 18.06 -18.06
C CYS A 16 -23.77 17.43 -19.11
N SER A 17 -22.61 18.03 -19.35
CA SER A 17 -21.58 17.39 -20.13
C SER A 17 -21.11 16.16 -19.35
N ASN A 18 -21.34 15.04 -19.96
CA ASN A 18 -20.73 13.76 -19.69
C ASN A 18 -19.21 13.95 -19.54
N THR A 19 -18.72 14.18 -18.32
CA THR A 19 -17.34 13.87 -18.01
C THR A 19 -17.27 12.36 -18.15
N ALA A 20 -16.69 11.89 -19.25
CA ALA A 20 -16.30 10.50 -19.35
C ALA A 20 -15.52 10.21 -18.07
N ASP A 21 -16.01 9.27 -17.29
CA ASP A 21 -15.26 8.73 -16.16
C ASP A 21 -14.09 7.97 -16.79
N ASP A 22 -12.96 8.67 -16.95
CA ASP A 22 -11.73 8.10 -17.51
C ASP A 22 -10.99 7.25 -16.45
N GLY A 23 -11.60 7.10 -15.26
CA GLY A 23 -11.00 6.37 -14.16
C GLY A 23 -9.82 7.12 -13.49
N VAL A 24 -9.57 8.37 -13.89
CA VAL A 24 -8.54 9.21 -13.28
C VAL A 24 -9.10 9.89 -12.04
N VAL A 25 -8.40 9.78 -10.94
CA VAL A 25 -8.69 10.48 -9.69
C VAL A 25 -7.60 11.50 -9.44
N ASP A 26 -7.94 12.78 -9.59
CA ASP A 26 -7.04 13.88 -9.27
C ASP A 26 -7.02 14.09 -7.76
N VAL A 27 -5.84 13.94 -7.15
CA VAL A 27 -5.63 14.18 -5.72
C VAL A 27 -4.71 15.36 -5.54
N ALA A 28 -5.19 16.45 -4.92
CA ALA A 28 -4.40 17.63 -4.61
C ALA A 28 -3.96 17.64 -3.16
N PHE A 29 -2.67 17.82 -2.93
CA PHE A 29 -2.09 18.04 -1.61
C PHE A 29 -1.64 19.48 -1.47
N ILE A 30 -1.97 20.11 -0.33
CA ILE A 30 -1.46 21.44 0.02
C ILE A 30 -0.18 21.20 0.83
N SER A 31 0.97 21.43 0.20
CA SER A 31 2.28 21.26 0.80
C SER A 31 3.23 22.39 0.38
N GLU A 32 4.17 22.74 1.23
CA GLU A 32 5.27 23.65 0.88
C GLU A 32 6.38 22.94 0.09
N ALA A 33 6.39 21.63 0.05
CA ALA A 33 7.39 20.85 -0.66
C ALA A 33 7.09 20.80 -2.16
N ALA A 34 8.09 21.08 -2.98
CA ALA A 34 7.99 21.02 -4.43
C ALA A 34 7.94 19.57 -4.97
N GLU A 35 8.39 18.59 -4.19
CA GLU A 35 8.46 17.18 -4.58
C GLU A 35 7.86 16.31 -3.48
N ILE A 36 7.06 15.33 -3.89
CA ILE A 36 6.51 14.34 -2.98
C ILE A 36 7.51 13.18 -2.86
N GLU A 37 8.10 13.03 -1.68
CA GLU A 37 9.03 11.92 -1.39
C GLU A 37 8.26 10.60 -1.27
N THR A 38 8.35 9.73 -2.26
CA THR A 38 7.68 8.43 -2.28
C THR A 38 8.62 7.25 -2.03
N ASP A 39 9.91 7.41 -2.27
CA ASP A 39 10.90 6.33 -2.21
C ASP A 39 11.61 6.25 -0.86
N GLY A 40 11.57 7.31 -0.10
CA GLY A 40 12.16 7.41 1.23
C GLY A 40 11.47 6.56 2.29
N VAL A 41 12.09 6.50 3.45
CA VAL A 41 11.51 5.88 4.67
C VAL A 41 10.98 6.93 5.64
N ARG A 42 11.15 8.21 5.32
CA ARG A 42 10.60 9.36 6.04
C ARG A 42 9.63 10.08 5.12
N LEU A 43 8.45 9.51 5.04
CA LEU A 43 7.40 10.05 4.20
C LEU A 43 6.74 11.23 4.90
N ASP A 44 6.56 12.34 4.18
CA ASP A 44 5.65 13.40 4.59
C ASP A 44 4.18 12.96 4.42
N TYR A 45 3.24 13.81 4.77
CA TYR A 45 1.82 13.48 4.69
C TYR A 45 1.39 13.07 3.26
N ALA A 46 1.82 13.83 2.25
CA ALA A 46 1.51 13.53 0.86
C ALA A 46 2.18 12.23 0.40
N GLY A 47 3.47 12.05 0.73
CA GLY A 47 4.23 10.84 0.41
C GLY A 47 3.64 9.58 1.00
N GLN A 48 3.07 9.62 2.22
CA GLN A 48 2.38 8.49 2.83
C GLN A 48 1.15 8.07 2.02
N HIS A 49 0.34 9.02 1.57
CA HIS A 49 -0.85 8.72 0.76
C HIS A 49 -0.49 8.16 -0.62
N VAL A 50 0.48 8.78 -1.30
CA VAL A 50 0.96 8.31 -2.60
C VAL A 50 1.59 6.92 -2.46
N ARG A 51 2.43 6.72 -1.45
CA ARG A 51 3.04 5.41 -1.18
C ARG A 51 1.98 4.34 -0.91
N ALA A 52 0.96 4.64 -0.12
CA ALA A 52 -0.14 3.70 0.16
C ALA A 52 -0.94 3.33 -1.09
N ALA A 53 -1.00 4.21 -2.09
CA ALA A 53 -1.63 3.92 -3.38
C ALA A 53 -0.73 3.10 -4.31
N LEU A 54 0.59 3.35 -4.29
CA LEU A 54 1.57 2.72 -5.20
C LEU A 54 2.12 1.39 -4.68
N SER A 55 2.16 1.17 -3.37
CA SER A 55 2.74 -0.04 -2.78
C SER A 55 1.86 -0.63 -1.69
N THR A 56 1.89 -1.95 -1.55
CA THR A 56 1.10 -2.67 -0.56
C THR A 56 2.02 -3.49 0.35
N GLY A 57 1.85 -3.38 1.67
CA GLY A 57 2.52 -4.22 2.65
C GLY A 57 1.96 -5.65 2.72
N LEU A 58 2.47 -6.48 3.61
CA LEU A 58 1.86 -7.78 3.91
C LEU A 58 0.39 -7.64 4.24
N VAL A 59 0.07 -6.63 5.01
CA VAL A 59 -1.27 -6.20 5.38
C VAL A 59 -1.38 -4.69 5.13
N ARG A 60 -2.59 -4.18 5.06
CA ARG A 60 -2.88 -2.75 4.87
C ARG A 60 -4.02 -2.32 5.77
N THR A 61 -4.22 -1.04 5.91
CA THR A 61 -5.35 -0.47 6.66
C THR A 61 -6.47 -0.10 5.69
N ASP A 62 -7.71 -0.44 6.02
CA ASP A 62 -8.90 -0.02 5.28
C ASP A 62 -9.38 1.38 5.71
N ALA A 63 -10.44 1.89 5.06
CA ALA A 63 -11.04 3.19 5.38
C ALA A 63 -11.63 3.29 6.81
N ARG A 64 -11.79 2.18 7.51
CA ARG A 64 -12.26 2.12 8.89
C ARG A 64 -11.12 2.01 9.90
N GLY A 65 -9.87 2.03 9.44
CA GLY A 65 -8.69 1.82 10.29
C GLY A 65 -8.45 0.36 10.66
N GLN A 66 -9.10 -0.60 10.01
CA GLN A 66 -8.94 -2.01 10.29
C GLN A 66 -7.84 -2.62 9.44
N VAL A 67 -7.07 -3.54 10.04
CA VAL A 67 -6.08 -4.29 9.29
C VAL A 67 -6.76 -5.34 8.42
N VAL A 68 -6.48 -5.27 7.12
CA VAL A 68 -7.04 -6.15 6.10
C VAL A 68 -5.91 -6.77 5.26
N PRO A 69 -6.20 -7.83 4.51
CA PRO A 69 -5.24 -8.44 3.58
C PRO A 69 -4.59 -7.43 2.63
N GLY A 70 -3.29 -7.63 2.38
CA GLY A 70 -2.49 -6.94 1.38
C GLY A 70 -1.83 -7.95 0.47
N VAL A 71 -0.49 -8.03 0.49
CA VAL A 71 0.26 -9.09 -0.20
C VAL A 71 -0.03 -10.46 0.42
N ALA A 72 -0.30 -10.53 1.72
CA ALA A 72 -0.82 -11.73 2.36
C ALA A 72 -2.34 -11.82 2.22
N GLU A 73 -2.85 -12.98 1.80
CA GLU A 73 -4.29 -13.25 1.72
C GLU A 73 -4.91 -13.48 3.11
N ARG A 74 -4.13 -14.02 4.04
CA ARG A 74 -4.52 -14.31 5.42
C ARG A 74 -3.30 -14.51 6.31
N TRP A 75 -3.51 -14.49 7.61
CA TRP A 75 -2.49 -14.77 8.61
C TRP A 75 -3.06 -15.50 9.81
N ILE A 76 -2.17 -16.11 10.59
CA ILE A 76 -2.46 -16.75 11.87
C ILE A 76 -1.46 -16.18 12.89
N VAL A 77 -1.95 -15.89 14.07
CA VAL A 77 -1.11 -15.54 15.23
C VAL A 77 -1.05 -16.75 16.14
N THR A 78 0.14 -17.12 16.59
CA THR A 78 0.30 -18.24 17.53
C THR A 78 -0.25 -17.88 18.91
N ASP A 79 -0.58 -18.89 19.73
CA ASP A 79 -1.23 -18.70 21.02
C ASP A 79 -0.41 -17.85 22.00
N ASP A 80 0.93 -17.86 21.85
CA ASP A 80 1.85 -17.02 22.61
C ASP A 80 1.92 -15.57 22.11
N GLY A 81 1.25 -15.24 21.00
CA GLY A 81 1.25 -13.91 20.40
C GLY A 81 2.60 -13.47 19.83
N ALA A 82 3.59 -14.38 19.76
CA ALA A 82 4.96 -14.04 19.38
C ALA A 82 5.34 -14.48 17.96
N SER A 83 4.49 -15.24 17.26
CA SER A 83 4.70 -15.63 15.86
C SER A 83 3.49 -15.31 15.01
N TYR A 84 3.77 -14.75 13.83
CA TYR A 84 2.79 -14.41 12.81
C TYR A 84 3.10 -15.18 11.54
N ILE A 85 2.16 -15.99 11.07
CA ILE A 85 2.31 -16.84 9.90
C ILE A 85 1.41 -16.29 8.79
N PHE A 86 2.02 -15.74 7.75
CA PHE A 86 1.34 -15.10 6.62
C PHE A 86 1.32 -16.05 5.43
N ARG A 87 0.16 -16.23 4.81
CA ARG A 87 0.04 -16.88 3.51
C ARG A 87 0.01 -15.82 2.42
N ILE A 88 1.00 -15.84 1.55
CA ILE A 88 1.13 -14.89 0.44
C ILE A 88 0.11 -15.23 -0.64
N ASN A 89 -0.55 -14.20 -1.17
CA ASN A 89 -1.50 -14.33 -2.26
C ASN A 89 -0.80 -14.75 -3.57
N GLU A 90 -1.54 -15.35 -4.49
CA GLU A 90 -1.03 -15.65 -5.82
C GLU A 90 -1.05 -14.38 -6.67
N PHE A 91 0.09 -13.72 -6.77
CA PHE A 91 0.31 -12.63 -7.69
C PHE A 91 1.17 -13.11 -8.84
N ASP A 92 0.70 -12.94 -10.05
CA ASP A 92 1.54 -12.98 -11.23
C ASP A 92 2.15 -11.59 -11.39
N LEU A 93 3.49 -11.52 -11.35
CA LEU A 93 4.23 -10.29 -11.60
C LEU A 93 4.14 -9.93 -13.08
N PRO A 94 4.35 -8.66 -13.46
CA PRO A 94 4.26 -8.23 -14.87
C PRO A 94 5.20 -8.98 -15.82
N ASP A 95 6.27 -9.56 -15.30
CA ASP A 95 7.19 -10.41 -16.06
C ASP A 95 6.70 -11.86 -16.21
N GLY A 96 5.49 -12.17 -15.74
CA GLY A 96 4.88 -13.50 -15.79
C GLY A 96 5.40 -14.47 -14.72
N THR A 97 6.29 -14.04 -13.84
CA THR A 97 6.74 -14.85 -12.71
C THR A 97 5.76 -14.72 -11.52
N ARG A 98 5.74 -15.72 -10.64
CA ARG A 98 4.93 -15.67 -9.42
C ARG A 98 5.72 -15.14 -8.26
N LEU A 99 5.05 -14.31 -7.45
CA LEU A 99 5.62 -13.81 -6.21
C LEU A 99 5.85 -14.98 -5.22
N THR A 100 7.07 -15.10 -4.75
CA THR A 100 7.49 -16.15 -3.81
C THR A 100 7.61 -15.63 -2.37
N ALA A 101 7.48 -16.52 -1.40
CA ALA A 101 7.73 -16.21 0.01
C ALA A 101 9.17 -15.71 0.26
N GLN A 102 10.13 -16.17 -0.54
CA GLN A 102 11.52 -15.75 -0.43
C GLN A 102 11.73 -14.30 -0.89
N GLU A 103 11.05 -13.87 -1.95
CA GLU A 103 11.10 -12.48 -2.43
C GLU A 103 10.44 -11.55 -1.41
N VAL A 104 9.27 -11.91 -0.88
CA VAL A 104 8.60 -11.17 0.18
C VAL A 104 9.48 -11.04 1.42
N ARG A 105 10.09 -12.14 1.87
CA ARG A 105 11.07 -12.11 2.98
C ARG A 105 12.21 -11.14 2.70
N SER A 106 12.81 -11.22 1.52
CA SER A 106 13.93 -10.37 1.13
C SER A 106 13.54 -8.88 1.09
N ALA A 107 12.36 -8.57 0.55
CA ALA A 107 11.81 -7.21 0.52
C ALA A 107 11.57 -6.67 1.94
N LEU A 108 10.93 -7.45 2.82
CA LEU A 108 10.73 -7.06 4.22
C LEU A 108 12.05 -6.80 4.95
N GLN A 109 13.05 -7.67 4.74
CA GLN A 109 14.37 -7.47 5.34
C GLN A 109 15.08 -6.23 4.81
N ARG A 110 14.94 -5.90 3.52
CA ARG A 110 15.45 -4.62 2.96
C ARG A 110 14.75 -3.45 3.62
N ARG A 111 13.43 -3.48 3.70
CA ARG A 111 12.63 -2.41 4.30
C ARG A 111 12.99 -2.17 5.76
N LEU A 112 13.11 -3.21 6.56
CA LEU A 112 13.55 -3.10 7.96
C LEU A 112 14.96 -2.50 8.11
N ARG A 113 15.87 -2.79 7.17
CA ARG A 113 17.19 -2.13 7.19
C ARG A 113 17.10 -0.65 6.87
N GLN A 114 16.27 -0.24 5.94
CA GLN A 114 16.05 1.16 5.57
C GLN A 114 15.40 1.96 6.72
N LEU A 115 14.48 1.34 7.46
CA LEU A 115 13.77 1.96 8.60
C LEU A 115 14.64 2.13 9.84
N ARG A 116 15.89 1.65 9.87
CA ARG A 116 16.76 1.82 11.04
C ARG A 116 16.94 3.29 11.40
N GLY A 117 16.71 3.62 12.67
CA GLY A 117 16.79 4.99 13.17
C GLY A 117 15.52 5.82 12.99
N THR A 118 14.45 5.24 12.45
CA THR A 118 13.11 5.84 12.50
C THR A 118 12.32 5.30 13.69
N SER A 119 11.24 6.00 14.09
CA SER A 119 10.35 5.53 15.16
C SER A 119 9.76 4.15 14.84
N LEU A 120 9.25 3.96 13.62
CA LEU A 120 8.72 2.67 13.16
C LEU A 120 9.80 1.57 13.20
N GLY A 121 11.03 1.88 12.82
CA GLY A 121 12.14 0.93 12.86
C GLY A 121 12.52 0.52 14.30
N LEU A 122 12.36 1.41 15.29
CA LEU A 122 12.55 1.09 16.70
C LEU A 122 11.47 0.14 17.22
N ASP A 123 10.21 0.36 16.87
CA ASP A 123 9.11 -0.54 17.23
C ASP A 123 9.27 -1.92 16.58
N LEU A 124 9.64 -1.96 15.30
CA LEU A 124 9.86 -3.19 14.54
C LEU A 124 11.19 -3.90 14.91
N ALA A 125 12.05 -3.30 15.74
CA ALA A 125 13.26 -3.96 16.25
C ALA A 125 12.97 -5.20 17.11
N LYS A 126 11.72 -5.37 17.55
CA LYS A 126 11.26 -6.61 18.22
C LYS A 126 11.14 -7.81 17.29
N ILE A 127 11.24 -7.62 15.97
CA ILE A 127 11.31 -8.74 15.03
C ILE A 127 12.62 -9.49 15.26
N ARG A 128 12.51 -10.75 15.70
CA ARG A 128 13.65 -11.64 15.91
C ARG A 128 14.11 -12.24 14.60
N ASP A 129 13.16 -12.71 13.77
CA ASP A 129 13.46 -13.48 12.57
C ASP A 129 12.29 -13.41 11.57
N ILE A 130 12.63 -13.48 10.29
CA ILE A 130 11.67 -13.61 9.19
C ILE A 130 12.10 -14.80 8.34
N ARG A 131 11.22 -15.78 8.19
CA ARG A 131 11.47 -17.03 7.47
C ARG A 131 10.52 -17.18 6.30
N ALA A 132 11.07 -17.51 5.14
CA ALA A 132 10.27 -18.08 4.07
C ALA A 132 10.13 -19.58 4.33
N MET A 133 8.92 -20.04 4.50
CA MET A 133 8.57 -21.43 4.67
C MET A 133 8.25 -22.07 3.32
N THR A 134 7.92 -23.34 3.31
CA THR A 134 7.55 -24.08 2.08
C THR A 134 6.36 -23.42 1.38
N GLY A 135 6.46 -23.26 0.07
CA GLY A 135 5.41 -22.64 -0.75
C GLY A 135 5.31 -21.14 -0.56
N ARG A 136 4.12 -20.63 -0.24
CA ARG A 136 3.78 -19.20 -0.14
C ARG A 136 3.62 -18.74 1.31
N VAL A 137 4.42 -19.24 2.23
CA VAL A 137 4.28 -18.94 3.65
C VAL A 137 5.49 -18.17 4.16
N VAL A 138 5.24 -17.04 4.82
CA VAL A 138 6.24 -16.24 5.53
C VAL A 138 5.90 -16.25 7.02
N GLU A 139 6.85 -16.62 7.85
CA GLU A 139 6.74 -16.54 9.30
C GLU A 139 7.57 -15.35 9.82
N ILE A 140 6.97 -14.52 10.66
CA ILE A 140 7.64 -13.45 11.38
C ILE A 140 7.57 -13.78 12.87
N ARG A 141 8.73 -13.88 13.51
CA ARG A 141 8.85 -14.14 14.94
C ARG A 141 9.29 -12.89 15.68
N LEU A 142 8.63 -12.61 16.78
CA LEU A 142 8.95 -11.51 17.67
C LEU A 142 9.75 -12.00 18.89
N VAL A 143 10.46 -11.08 19.53
CA VAL A 143 11.14 -11.34 20.81
C VAL A 143 10.12 -11.48 21.95
N SER A 144 9.01 -10.75 21.86
CA SER A 144 7.90 -10.76 22.81
C SER A 144 6.59 -10.42 22.08
N PRO A 145 5.42 -10.82 22.63
CA PRO A 145 4.13 -10.47 22.05
C PRO A 145 3.97 -8.97 21.86
N MET A 146 3.34 -8.59 20.74
CA MET A 146 3.07 -7.20 20.39
C MET A 146 1.66 -7.09 19.78
N PRO A 147 0.65 -6.63 20.54
CA PRO A 147 -0.74 -6.55 20.07
C PRO A 147 -0.91 -5.70 18.81
N ASP A 148 -0.14 -4.61 18.67
CA ASP A 148 -0.26 -3.65 17.56
C ASP A 148 0.65 -4.01 16.37
N PHE A 149 1.26 -5.21 16.36
CA PHE A 149 2.24 -5.59 15.34
C PHE A 149 1.68 -5.53 13.91
N LEU A 150 0.43 -5.95 13.73
CA LEU A 150 -0.23 -5.89 12.42
C LEU A 150 -0.45 -4.45 11.96
N GLN A 151 -0.79 -3.52 12.87
CA GLN A 151 -0.93 -2.10 12.55
C GLN A 151 0.41 -1.47 12.15
N LEU A 152 1.52 -1.87 12.78
CA LEU A 152 2.85 -1.43 12.37
C LEU A 152 3.22 -1.98 10.98
N LEU A 153 2.87 -3.23 10.66
CA LEU A 153 3.09 -3.80 9.33
C LEU A 153 2.20 -3.18 8.25
N ALA A 154 1.07 -2.57 8.64
CA ALA A 154 0.14 -1.92 7.73
C ALA A 154 0.52 -0.46 7.40
N GLN A 155 1.60 0.07 7.99
CA GLN A 155 2.08 1.42 7.70
C GLN A 155 2.58 1.53 6.25
N PRO A 156 2.37 2.68 5.57
CA PRO A 156 2.81 2.89 4.19
C PRO A 156 4.31 2.63 3.99
N GLU A 157 5.12 2.94 5.00
CA GLU A 157 6.56 2.69 5.00
C GLU A 157 6.91 1.20 4.91
N MET A 158 5.99 0.29 5.26
CA MET A 158 6.16 -1.15 5.14
C MET A 158 5.73 -1.72 3.78
N GLY A 159 5.39 -0.86 2.82
CA GLY A 159 5.11 -1.27 1.46
C GLY A 159 6.23 -2.13 0.88
N ILE A 160 5.87 -3.20 0.19
CA ILE A 160 6.79 -4.15 -0.42
C ILE A 160 7.12 -3.67 -1.82
N ASP A 161 8.35 -3.20 -2.01
CA ASP A 161 8.88 -2.93 -3.33
C ASP A 161 9.52 -4.23 -3.83
N LEU A 162 8.91 -4.80 -4.81
CA LEU A 162 9.50 -5.89 -5.58
C LEU A 162 10.34 -5.20 -6.65
N ASP A 163 11.64 -5.44 -6.70
CA ASP A 163 12.64 -4.77 -7.56
C ASP A 163 12.28 -4.67 -9.05
N ARG A 164 11.08 -5.08 -9.45
CA ARG A 164 10.60 -5.14 -10.83
C ARG A 164 9.34 -4.33 -11.10
N GLN A 165 8.53 -4.02 -10.09
CA GLN A 165 7.43 -3.04 -10.06
C GLN A 165 6.78 -3.04 -8.68
N SER A 166 6.23 -1.89 -8.25
CA SER A 166 5.46 -1.82 -7.01
C SER A 166 4.27 -2.77 -7.08
N ALA A 167 4.07 -3.59 -6.06
CA ALA A 167 2.85 -4.39 -5.90
C ALA A 167 1.69 -3.49 -5.45
N GLY A 168 1.54 -2.32 -6.08
CA GLY A 168 0.55 -1.31 -5.74
C GLY A 168 -0.76 -1.48 -6.50
N LEU A 169 -1.77 -0.76 -6.05
CA LEU A 169 -3.07 -0.67 -6.70
C LEU A 169 -3.06 0.32 -7.89
N MET A 170 -2.01 1.14 -8.00
CA MET A 170 -1.85 2.16 -9.02
C MET A 170 -0.43 2.11 -9.60
N THR A 171 -0.30 2.41 -10.87
CA THR A 171 0.99 2.65 -11.51
C THR A 171 1.20 4.16 -11.62
N SER A 172 2.40 4.64 -11.30
CA SER A 172 2.80 5.99 -11.63
C SER A 172 2.89 6.10 -13.15
N ALA A 173 2.13 7.02 -13.74
CA ALA A 173 2.40 7.43 -15.10
C ALA A 173 3.60 8.36 -15.06
N ASP A 174 4.70 8.00 -15.74
CA ASP A 174 5.80 8.93 -15.95
C ASP A 174 5.22 10.12 -16.73
N GLY A 175 5.20 11.29 -16.06
CA GLY A 175 4.81 12.54 -16.71
C GLY A 175 5.91 12.95 -17.69
N ASP A 176 5.54 13.03 -18.95
CA ASP A 176 6.28 13.78 -19.98
C ASP A 176 6.22 15.29 -19.68
#